data_ea8aab4c788eba6307201cc9e5090080
#
_entry.id   ea8aab4c788eba6307201cc9e5090080
#
_cell.length_a   1.000
_cell.length_b   1.000
_cell.length_c   1.000
_cell.angle_alpha   90.00
_cell.angle_beta   90.00
_cell.angle_gamma   90.00
#
_symmetry.space_group_name_H-M   'P 1'
#
loop_
_entity.id
_entity.type
_entity.pdbx_description
1 polymer ?
#
loop_
_entity_poly.entity_id
_entity_poly.type
_entity_poly.pdbx_seq_one_letter_code
_entity_poly.pdbx_strand_id
1 'polypeptide(L)'
;MRLQNPYAALAPVGLDSQVLTVLSRSRDHLTADQIHRVLPEHGSLSGVRKSLDRLLRQGIVSERAAGHTSGYALNQDHLLINAVLMVADAKSALTTRIRETVQQQFSFEPTLVVMFGSAARGDMSDDSDIDLLFVIPDGVPEEQAEDQLSDLAHSVLTWTGNTVGLLTYREGEVASAPIFDSVMREGIEILGDMAWLRRASRRAKAAS
;
A
#
# COMPACT_ATOMS: atom_id res chain seq x y z
N MET A 1 -5.42 3.95 8.64
CA MET A 1 -3.95 3.65 8.62
C MET A 1 -3.34 4.12 7.31
N ARG A 2 -2.17 4.75 7.32
CA ARG A 2 -1.47 5.18 6.09
C ARG A 2 -0.53 4.09 5.62
N LEU A 3 -0.77 3.50 4.46
CA LEU A 3 0.00 2.37 3.95
C LEU A 3 1.45 2.73 3.57
N GLN A 4 1.74 4.00 3.28
CA GLN A 4 3.10 4.47 3.04
C GLN A 4 3.92 4.66 4.32
N ASN A 5 3.25 4.83 5.48
CA ASN A 5 3.86 5.00 6.79
C ASN A 5 3.10 4.17 7.85
N PRO A 6 3.14 2.82 7.77
CA PRO A 6 2.30 1.96 8.60
C PRO A 6 2.65 2.04 10.10
N TYR A 7 3.89 2.38 10.44
CA TYR A 7 4.28 2.57 11.84
C TYR A 7 3.55 3.73 12.52
N ALA A 8 3.02 4.70 11.74
CA ALA A 8 2.24 5.79 12.31
C ALA A 8 0.96 5.31 13.01
N ALA A 9 0.45 4.13 12.68
CA ALA A 9 -0.65 3.51 13.41
C ALA A 9 -0.27 3.15 14.87
N LEU A 10 1.01 2.88 15.13
CA LEU A 10 1.54 2.54 16.44
C LEU A 10 2.19 3.74 17.16
N ALA A 11 2.77 4.66 16.38
CA ALA A 11 3.48 5.83 16.87
C ALA A 11 3.16 7.04 15.98
N PRO A 12 1.99 7.66 16.14
CA PRO A 12 1.51 8.71 15.23
C PRO A 12 2.27 10.04 15.35
N VAL A 13 3.05 10.21 16.43
CA VAL A 13 3.77 11.45 16.72
C VAL A 13 5.27 11.28 16.52
N GLY A 14 5.89 12.25 15.84
CA GLY A 14 7.33 12.29 15.61
C GLY A 14 7.77 11.60 14.33
N LEU A 15 9.10 11.55 14.10
CA LEU A 15 9.68 11.03 12.87
C LEU A 15 10.15 9.57 12.97
N ASP A 16 10.01 8.91 14.13
CA ASP A 16 10.48 7.54 14.32
C ASP A 16 9.79 6.57 13.36
N SER A 17 8.46 6.72 13.18
CA SER A 17 7.68 5.94 12.23
C SER A 17 8.18 6.09 10.79
N GLN A 18 8.47 7.31 10.37
CA GLN A 18 8.95 7.60 9.03
C GLN A 18 10.38 7.09 8.80
N VAL A 19 11.27 7.26 9.78
CA VAL A 19 12.65 6.76 9.74
C VAL A 19 12.66 5.23 9.66
N LEU A 20 11.85 4.54 10.47
CA LEU A 20 11.69 3.08 10.40
C LEU A 20 11.14 2.63 9.05
N THR A 21 10.15 3.34 8.50
CA THR A 21 9.62 3.04 7.17
C THR A 21 10.69 3.16 6.08
N VAL A 22 11.54 4.19 6.13
CA VAL A 22 12.62 4.35 5.16
C VAL A 22 13.66 3.24 5.31
N LEU A 23 14.13 2.99 6.53
CA LEU A 23 15.17 1.99 6.78
C LEU A 23 14.70 0.57 6.49
N SER A 24 13.43 0.25 6.71
CA SER A 24 12.88 -1.08 6.40
C SER A 24 12.82 -1.39 4.88
N ARG A 25 12.81 -0.36 4.04
CA ARG A 25 12.82 -0.49 2.57
C ARG A 25 14.22 -0.45 1.96
N SER A 26 15.25 -0.19 2.76
CA SER A 26 16.63 -0.14 2.32
C SER A 26 17.41 -1.38 2.75
N ARG A 27 18.23 -1.90 1.86
CA ARG A 27 19.22 -2.95 2.17
C ARG A 27 20.59 -2.36 2.57
N ASP A 28 20.81 -1.10 2.24
CA ASP A 28 22.05 -0.39 2.46
C ASP A 28 21.97 0.57 3.65
N HIS A 29 23.12 0.95 4.19
CA HIS A 29 23.22 1.99 5.18
C HIS A 29 22.94 3.36 4.53
N LEU A 30 22.00 4.10 5.08
CA LEU A 30 21.63 5.44 4.61
C LEU A 30 22.15 6.51 5.56
N THR A 31 22.67 7.61 5.04
CA THR A 31 22.98 8.79 5.85
C THR A 31 21.70 9.50 6.30
N ALA A 32 21.79 10.31 7.36
CA ALA A 32 20.65 11.10 7.83
C ALA A 32 20.05 12.01 6.72
N ASP A 33 20.90 12.57 5.85
CA ASP A 33 20.49 13.39 4.71
C ASP A 33 19.75 12.56 3.64
N GLN A 34 20.19 11.34 3.37
CA GLN A 34 19.51 10.42 2.44
C GLN A 34 18.12 10.03 3.00
N ILE A 35 18.05 9.66 4.29
CA ILE A 35 16.78 9.35 4.95
C ILE A 35 15.82 10.55 4.87
N HIS A 36 16.30 11.75 5.18
CA HIS A 36 15.50 12.96 5.15
C HIS A 36 14.87 13.25 3.77
N ARG A 37 15.62 12.99 2.67
CA ARG A 37 15.12 13.24 1.30
C ARG A 37 13.99 12.30 0.87
N VAL A 38 13.90 11.11 1.46
CA VAL A 38 12.94 10.07 1.07
C VAL A 38 11.91 9.78 2.17
N LEU A 39 11.76 10.68 3.13
CA LEU A 39 10.69 10.57 4.12
C LEU A 39 9.33 10.47 3.41
N PRO A 40 8.44 9.58 3.86
CA PRO A 40 7.09 9.45 3.26
C PRO A 40 6.21 10.69 3.48
N GLU A 41 6.54 11.49 4.46
CA GLU A 41 5.84 12.74 4.83
C GLU A 41 6.87 13.82 5.15
N HIS A 42 6.39 15.01 5.49
CA HIS A 42 7.29 16.11 5.81
C HIS A 42 8.02 15.94 7.15
N GLY A 43 9.27 16.35 7.19
CA GLY A 43 10.08 16.34 8.39
C GLY A 43 11.34 17.22 8.24
N SER A 44 12.03 17.50 9.34
CA SER A 44 13.31 18.23 9.32
C SER A 44 14.49 17.28 9.49
N LEU A 45 15.63 17.62 8.91
CA LEU A 45 16.88 16.87 9.10
C LEU A 45 17.27 16.74 10.57
N SER A 46 17.07 17.80 11.38
CA SER A 46 17.33 17.76 12.82
C SER A 46 16.38 16.77 13.54
N GLY A 47 15.13 16.69 13.08
CA GLY A 47 14.17 15.70 13.56
C GLY A 47 14.58 14.27 13.23
N VAL A 48 15.05 14.03 11.99
CA VAL A 48 15.60 12.73 11.58
C VAL A 48 16.78 12.33 12.46
N ARG A 49 17.73 13.22 12.71
CA ARG A 49 18.89 12.95 13.59
C ARG A 49 18.44 12.59 15.01
N LYS A 50 17.50 13.33 15.59
CA LYS A 50 16.93 13.02 16.91
C LYS A 50 16.21 11.67 16.94
N SER A 51 15.52 11.30 15.87
CA SER A 51 14.88 10.00 15.70
C SER A 51 15.93 8.89 15.67
N LEU A 52 16.96 9.04 14.83
CA LEU A 52 18.08 8.10 14.75
C LEU A 52 18.77 7.91 16.09
N ASP A 53 19.04 8.98 16.84
CA ASP A 53 19.61 8.91 18.19
C ASP A 53 18.75 8.09 19.17
N ARG A 54 17.42 8.22 19.08
CA ARG A 54 16.51 7.40 19.91
C ARG A 54 16.52 5.94 19.51
N LEU A 55 16.43 5.66 18.22
CA LEU A 55 16.39 4.30 17.67
C LEU A 55 17.72 3.56 17.85
N LEU A 56 18.87 4.27 17.78
CA LEU A 56 20.18 3.74 18.14
C LEU A 56 20.25 3.33 19.62
N ARG A 57 19.77 4.20 20.53
CA ARG A 57 19.75 3.88 21.98
C ARG A 57 18.85 2.68 22.30
N GLN A 58 17.83 2.41 21.50
CA GLN A 58 16.97 1.23 21.61
C GLN A 58 17.57 0.00 20.92
N GLY A 59 18.66 0.16 20.15
CA GLY A 59 19.30 -0.93 19.43
C GLY A 59 18.59 -1.38 18.15
N ILE A 60 17.43 -0.77 17.81
CA ILE A 60 16.65 -1.07 16.58
C ILE A 60 17.42 -0.68 15.32
N VAL A 61 18.20 0.40 15.40
CA VAL A 61 19.04 0.92 14.33
C VAL A 61 20.50 0.70 14.73
N SER A 62 21.32 0.34 13.78
CA SER A 62 22.78 0.29 13.88
C SER A 62 23.39 1.44 13.09
N GLU A 63 24.56 1.90 13.53
CA GLU A 63 25.35 2.94 12.91
C GLU A 63 26.68 2.38 12.42
N ARG A 64 27.12 2.81 11.24
CA ARG A 64 28.43 2.50 10.69
C ARG A 64 29.09 3.77 10.19
N ALA A 65 30.33 4.00 10.61
CA ALA A 65 31.12 5.11 10.08
C ALA A 65 31.38 4.93 8.58
N ALA A 66 31.14 5.97 7.80
CA ALA A 66 31.37 6.05 6.37
C ALA A 66 32.15 7.33 6.03
N GLY A 67 33.45 7.31 6.19
CA GLY A 67 34.30 8.49 6.06
C GLY A 67 34.00 9.54 7.13
N HIS A 68 33.56 10.74 6.71
CA HIS A 68 33.19 11.84 7.60
C HIS A 68 31.68 11.84 7.98
N THR A 69 30.93 10.85 7.55
CA THR A 69 29.50 10.70 7.81
C THR A 69 29.21 9.36 8.44
N SER A 70 28.03 9.23 9.03
CA SER A 70 27.51 7.96 9.53
C SER A 70 26.39 7.44 8.61
N GLY A 71 26.41 6.15 8.37
CA GLY A 71 25.33 5.41 7.71
C GLY A 71 24.53 4.61 8.73
N TYR A 72 23.24 4.56 8.57
CA TYR A 72 22.26 3.94 9.46
C TYR A 72 21.49 2.84 8.74
N ALA A 73 21.28 1.72 9.42
CA ALA A 73 20.46 0.60 8.93
C ALA A 73 19.68 -0.03 10.09
N LEU A 74 18.66 -0.82 9.78
CA LEU A 74 18.02 -1.66 10.79
C LEU A 74 18.99 -2.69 11.31
N ASN A 75 18.99 -2.88 12.64
CA ASN A 75 19.75 -3.94 13.28
C ASN A 75 19.05 -5.29 13.06
N GLN A 76 19.62 -6.12 12.18
CA GLN A 76 19.03 -7.41 11.80
C GLN A 76 19.05 -8.44 12.93
N ASP A 77 19.90 -8.25 13.94
CA ASP A 77 20.01 -9.15 15.11
C ASP A 77 19.11 -8.69 16.28
N HIS A 78 18.38 -7.59 16.12
CA HIS A 78 17.51 -7.09 17.18
C HIS A 78 16.32 -8.02 17.40
N LEU A 79 15.97 -8.29 18.69
CA LEU A 79 14.86 -9.17 19.06
C LEU A 79 13.54 -8.83 18.37
N LEU A 80 13.27 -7.55 18.14
CA LEU A 80 12.03 -7.07 17.51
C LEU A 80 12.12 -6.91 15.99
N ILE A 81 13.21 -7.32 15.33
CA ILE A 81 13.40 -7.04 13.90
C ILE A 81 12.25 -7.60 13.03
N ASN A 82 11.80 -8.81 13.32
CA ASN A 82 10.70 -9.42 12.57
C ASN A 82 9.39 -8.63 12.74
N ALA A 83 9.10 -8.14 13.94
CA ALA A 83 7.92 -7.30 14.18
C ALA A 83 8.02 -5.96 13.43
N VAL A 84 9.21 -5.34 13.41
CA VAL A 84 9.49 -4.13 12.64
C VAL A 84 9.23 -4.39 11.15
N LEU A 85 9.79 -5.44 10.58
CA LEU A 85 9.62 -5.78 9.16
C LEU A 85 8.15 -6.13 8.83
N MET A 86 7.44 -6.84 9.71
CA MET A 86 6.00 -7.11 9.53
C MET A 86 5.17 -5.83 9.46
N VAL A 87 5.46 -4.83 10.30
CA VAL A 87 4.76 -3.53 10.23
C VAL A 87 5.07 -2.82 8.91
N ALA A 88 6.32 -2.86 8.47
CA ALA A 88 6.72 -2.25 7.19
C ALA A 88 5.99 -2.85 5.99
N ASP A 89 5.67 -4.15 6.04
CA ASP A 89 5.03 -4.91 4.96
C ASP A 89 3.50 -4.80 4.96
N ALA A 90 2.92 -3.92 5.77
CA ALA A 90 1.46 -3.81 5.94
C ALA A 90 0.69 -3.65 4.62
N LYS A 91 1.27 -2.94 3.63
CA LYS A 91 0.65 -2.77 2.31
C LYS A 91 0.57 -4.08 1.52
N SER A 92 1.66 -4.84 1.51
CA SER A 92 1.72 -6.17 0.88
C SER A 92 0.81 -7.16 1.61
N ALA A 93 0.83 -7.14 2.94
CA ALA A 93 -0.06 -7.95 3.77
C ALA A 93 -1.54 -7.67 3.46
N LEU A 94 -1.93 -6.40 3.29
CA LEU A 94 -3.30 -6.02 2.94
C LEU A 94 -3.69 -6.57 1.56
N THR A 95 -2.87 -6.36 0.53
CA THR A 95 -3.17 -6.86 -0.83
C THR A 95 -3.27 -8.38 -0.88
N THR A 96 -2.40 -9.08 -0.15
CA THR A 96 -2.45 -10.53 -0.01
C THR A 96 -3.74 -10.96 0.68
N ARG A 97 -4.11 -10.32 1.79
CA ARG A 97 -5.32 -10.65 2.53
C ARG A 97 -6.61 -10.39 1.74
N ILE A 98 -6.67 -9.31 0.97
CA ILE A 98 -7.79 -9.06 0.04
C ILE A 98 -7.88 -10.19 -0.99
N ARG A 99 -6.76 -10.56 -1.63
CA ARG A 99 -6.71 -11.67 -2.60
C ARG A 99 -7.24 -12.97 -2.00
N GLU A 100 -6.72 -13.36 -0.84
CA GLU A 100 -7.12 -14.58 -0.15
C GLU A 100 -8.61 -14.57 0.22
N THR A 101 -9.13 -13.44 0.70
CA THR A 101 -10.55 -13.29 1.04
C THR A 101 -11.43 -13.44 -0.20
N VAL A 102 -11.08 -12.79 -1.31
CA VAL A 102 -11.80 -12.92 -2.58
C VAL A 102 -11.79 -14.39 -3.04
N GLN A 103 -10.63 -15.04 -3.05
CA GLN A 103 -10.50 -16.43 -3.50
C GLN A 103 -11.23 -17.46 -2.61
N GLN A 104 -11.38 -17.17 -1.31
CA GLN A 104 -11.98 -18.10 -0.35
C GLN A 104 -13.47 -17.87 -0.10
N GLN A 105 -13.92 -16.64 -0.20
CA GLN A 105 -15.27 -16.25 0.22
C GLN A 105 -16.19 -15.83 -0.92
N PHE A 106 -15.64 -15.42 -2.07
CA PHE A 106 -16.49 -15.08 -3.21
C PHE A 106 -16.96 -16.34 -3.91
N SER A 107 -18.22 -16.36 -4.29
CA SER A 107 -18.86 -17.43 -5.07
C SER A 107 -18.59 -17.30 -6.58
N PHE A 108 -17.91 -16.24 -7.00
CA PHE A 108 -17.45 -16.01 -8.37
C PHE A 108 -16.00 -15.51 -8.36
N GLU A 109 -15.30 -15.69 -9.45
CA GLU A 109 -13.95 -15.17 -9.63
C GLU A 109 -14.01 -13.83 -10.38
N PRO A 110 -13.61 -12.70 -9.76
CA PRO A 110 -13.50 -11.43 -10.46
C PRO A 110 -12.44 -11.51 -11.58
N THR A 111 -12.72 -10.92 -12.73
CA THR A 111 -11.79 -10.86 -13.87
C THR A 111 -10.54 -10.04 -13.53
N LEU A 112 -10.72 -9.01 -12.70
CA LEU A 112 -9.63 -8.15 -12.25
C LEU A 112 -9.98 -7.49 -10.91
N VAL A 113 -9.01 -7.44 -10.00
CA VAL A 113 -9.06 -6.64 -8.75
C VAL A 113 -7.79 -5.80 -8.65
N VAL A 114 -7.94 -4.48 -8.51
CA VAL A 114 -6.83 -3.53 -8.44
C VAL A 114 -7.03 -2.54 -7.31
N MET A 115 -6.02 -2.37 -6.48
CA MET A 115 -5.95 -1.23 -5.57
C MET A 115 -5.37 -0.03 -6.33
N PHE A 116 -6.03 1.12 -6.27
CA PHE A 116 -5.60 2.33 -6.97
C PHE A 116 -5.67 3.57 -6.07
N GLY A 117 -5.61 4.77 -6.62
CA GLY A 117 -5.71 6.01 -5.86
C GLY A 117 -4.53 6.25 -4.91
N SER A 118 -4.79 6.96 -3.82
CA SER A 118 -3.76 7.37 -2.85
C SER A 118 -3.08 6.18 -2.16
N ALA A 119 -3.82 5.11 -1.91
CA ALA A 119 -3.28 3.88 -1.32
C ALA A 119 -2.23 3.21 -2.21
N ALA A 120 -2.45 3.20 -3.52
CA ALA A 120 -1.50 2.66 -4.49
C ALA A 120 -0.28 3.57 -4.64
N ARG A 121 -0.48 4.88 -4.82
CA ARG A 121 0.59 5.86 -4.97
C ARG A 121 1.44 6.04 -3.72
N GLY A 122 0.86 5.83 -2.53
CA GLY A 122 1.54 6.03 -1.25
C GLY A 122 1.53 7.49 -0.80
N ASP A 123 0.44 8.19 -1.09
CA ASP A 123 0.20 9.59 -0.69
C ASP A 123 -1.10 9.74 0.15
N MET A 124 -1.47 8.68 0.89
CA MET A 124 -2.65 8.70 1.78
C MET A 124 -2.52 9.75 2.88
N SER A 125 -3.64 10.44 3.16
CA SER A 125 -3.88 11.19 4.40
C SER A 125 -4.52 10.30 5.47
N ASP A 126 -4.75 10.85 6.66
CA ASP A 126 -5.44 10.11 7.74
C ASP A 126 -6.88 9.74 7.39
N ASP A 127 -7.55 10.56 6.56
CA ASP A 127 -8.94 10.39 6.14
C ASP A 127 -9.07 9.78 4.73
N SER A 128 -7.98 9.25 4.15
CA SER A 128 -8.03 8.64 2.82
C SER A 128 -8.72 7.29 2.85
N ASP A 129 -9.54 7.04 1.83
CA ASP A 129 -10.13 5.74 1.56
C ASP A 129 -9.11 4.80 0.89
N ILE A 130 -9.40 3.51 0.91
CA ILE A 130 -8.72 2.51 0.10
C ILE A 130 -9.57 2.26 -1.14
N ASP A 131 -9.11 2.72 -2.30
CA ASP A 131 -9.82 2.57 -3.55
C ASP A 131 -9.54 1.21 -4.19
N LEU A 132 -10.61 0.43 -4.46
CA LEU A 132 -10.55 -0.87 -5.10
C LEU A 132 -11.39 -0.88 -6.38
N LEU A 133 -10.80 -1.23 -7.50
CA LEU A 133 -11.49 -1.55 -8.75
C LEU A 133 -11.76 -3.04 -8.81
N PHE A 134 -13.02 -3.39 -9.08
CA PHE A 134 -13.45 -4.75 -9.41
C PHE A 134 -14.00 -4.78 -10.84
N VAL A 135 -13.50 -5.69 -11.65
CA VAL A 135 -14.15 -6.10 -12.90
C VAL A 135 -14.76 -7.47 -12.68
N ILE A 136 -16.07 -7.54 -12.88
CA ILE A 136 -16.89 -8.73 -12.59
C ILE A 136 -17.40 -9.34 -13.89
N PRO A 137 -17.39 -10.67 -14.05
CA PRO A 137 -17.98 -11.34 -15.21
C PRO A 137 -19.47 -10.95 -15.40
N ASP A 138 -19.90 -10.77 -16.65
CA ASP A 138 -21.25 -10.33 -16.98
C ASP A 138 -22.36 -11.25 -16.47
N GLY A 139 -22.07 -12.55 -16.29
CA GLY A 139 -23.04 -13.55 -15.83
C GLY A 139 -23.29 -13.58 -14.32
N VAL A 140 -22.60 -12.79 -13.51
CA VAL A 140 -22.74 -12.79 -12.05
C VAL A 140 -23.99 -11.95 -11.65
N PRO A 141 -24.93 -12.47 -10.83
CA PRO A 141 -26.05 -11.67 -10.34
C PRO A 141 -25.59 -10.42 -9.55
N GLU A 142 -26.27 -9.31 -9.74
CA GLU A 142 -25.92 -8.01 -9.14
C GLU A 142 -25.95 -8.07 -7.61
N GLU A 143 -27.06 -8.53 -7.04
CA GLU A 143 -27.25 -8.66 -5.58
C GLU A 143 -26.13 -9.51 -4.95
N GLN A 144 -25.76 -10.63 -5.58
CA GLN A 144 -24.66 -11.51 -5.11
C GLN A 144 -23.30 -10.80 -5.13
N ALA A 145 -23.04 -9.99 -6.15
CA ALA A 145 -21.79 -9.23 -6.23
C ALA A 145 -21.76 -8.13 -5.17
N GLU A 146 -22.86 -7.38 -4.99
CA GLU A 146 -22.95 -6.29 -4.03
C GLU A 146 -22.77 -6.78 -2.59
N ASP A 147 -23.42 -7.88 -2.19
CA ASP A 147 -23.30 -8.45 -0.85
C ASP A 147 -21.84 -8.81 -0.53
N GLN A 148 -21.17 -9.55 -1.44
CA GLN A 148 -19.80 -10.00 -1.21
C GLN A 148 -18.78 -8.85 -1.24
N LEU A 149 -18.99 -7.84 -2.07
CA LEU A 149 -18.19 -6.62 -2.09
C LEU A 149 -18.37 -5.80 -0.81
N SER A 150 -19.60 -5.70 -0.29
CA SER A 150 -19.91 -5.02 0.98
C SER A 150 -19.23 -5.71 2.16
N ASP A 151 -19.26 -7.05 2.22
CA ASP A 151 -18.60 -7.84 3.25
C ASP A 151 -17.08 -7.66 3.20
N LEU A 152 -16.49 -7.62 2.00
CA LEU A 152 -15.07 -7.33 1.82
C LEU A 152 -14.72 -5.91 2.29
N ALA A 153 -15.53 -4.91 1.92
CA ALA A 153 -15.31 -3.52 2.34
C ALA A 153 -15.35 -3.38 3.86
N HIS A 154 -16.30 -4.04 4.52
CA HIS A 154 -16.37 -4.10 5.99
C HIS A 154 -15.15 -4.77 6.61
N SER A 155 -14.68 -5.86 6.00
CA SER A 155 -13.48 -6.56 6.44
C SER A 155 -12.24 -5.67 6.34
N VAL A 156 -12.05 -4.98 5.20
CA VAL A 156 -10.92 -4.05 5.00
C VAL A 156 -10.97 -2.88 5.99
N LEU A 157 -12.15 -2.30 6.24
CA LEU A 157 -12.34 -1.29 7.28
C LEU A 157 -11.89 -1.82 8.66
N THR A 158 -12.30 -3.03 9.01
CA THR A 158 -11.91 -3.67 10.28
C THR A 158 -10.40 -3.89 10.38
N TRP A 159 -9.72 -4.26 9.29
CA TRP A 159 -8.28 -4.52 9.29
C TRP A 159 -7.43 -3.25 9.31
N THR A 160 -7.93 -2.16 8.74
CA THR A 160 -7.11 -0.95 8.46
C THR A 160 -7.58 0.30 9.18
N GLY A 161 -8.87 0.35 9.56
CA GLY A 161 -9.53 1.57 10.03
C GLY A 161 -9.86 2.57 8.90
N ASN A 162 -9.65 2.19 7.62
CA ASN A 162 -9.96 3.03 6.48
C ASN A 162 -11.20 2.52 5.77
N THR A 163 -12.08 3.42 5.35
CA THR A 163 -13.19 3.11 4.46
C THR A 163 -12.71 2.64 3.09
N VAL A 164 -13.57 1.97 2.35
CA VAL A 164 -13.25 1.45 1.01
C VAL A 164 -14.11 2.14 -0.03
N GLY A 165 -13.44 2.76 -1.00
CA GLY A 165 -14.06 3.22 -2.24
C GLY A 165 -14.12 2.07 -3.25
N LEU A 166 -15.31 1.47 -3.44
CA LEU A 166 -15.50 0.41 -4.44
C LEU A 166 -15.88 1.02 -5.79
N LEU A 167 -15.10 0.68 -6.81
CA LEU A 167 -15.42 0.98 -8.21
C LEU A 167 -15.64 -0.33 -8.95
N THR A 168 -16.88 -0.58 -9.36
CA THR A 168 -17.29 -1.86 -9.95
C THR A 168 -17.69 -1.66 -11.41
N TYR A 169 -17.22 -2.55 -12.28
CA TYR A 169 -17.61 -2.65 -13.68
C TYR A 169 -17.91 -4.09 -14.05
N ARG A 170 -18.85 -4.29 -14.94
CA ARG A 170 -18.99 -5.56 -15.67
C ARG A 170 -17.96 -5.62 -16.81
N GLU A 171 -17.61 -6.84 -17.25
CA GLU A 171 -16.65 -6.99 -18.36
C GLU A 171 -17.10 -6.22 -19.61
N GLY A 172 -18.39 -6.30 -19.95
CA GLY A 172 -19.00 -5.59 -21.08
C GLY A 172 -19.11 -4.08 -20.93
N GLU A 173 -19.00 -3.54 -19.70
CA GLU A 173 -19.07 -2.11 -19.40
C GLU A 173 -17.71 -1.43 -19.47
N VAL A 174 -16.62 -2.19 -19.51
CA VAL A 174 -15.26 -1.64 -19.56
C VAL A 174 -15.03 -0.93 -20.89
N ALA A 175 -15.10 0.39 -20.84
CA ALA A 175 -14.89 1.27 -21.97
C ALA A 175 -13.63 2.14 -21.76
N SER A 176 -13.31 2.99 -22.72
CA SER A 176 -12.23 3.97 -22.57
C SER A 176 -12.69 5.11 -21.66
N ALA A 177 -12.22 5.12 -20.41
CA ALA A 177 -12.47 6.18 -19.44
C ALA A 177 -11.16 6.64 -18.80
N PRO A 178 -11.02 7.94 -18.42
CA PRO A 178 -9.80 8.47 -17.79
C PRO A 178 -9.39 7.72 -16.51
N ILE A 179 -10.34 7.14 -15.77
CA ILE A 179 -10.06 6.36 -14.57
C ILE A 179 -9.20 5.14 -14.88
N PHE A 180 -9.44 4.44 -15.99
CA PHE A 180 -8.64 3.27 -16.37
C PHE A 180 -7.21 3.64 -16.75
N ASP A 181 -6.97 4.82 -17.32
CA ASP A 181 -5.62 5.31 -17.60
C ASP A 181 -4.83 5.50 -16.27
N SER A 182 -5.48 6.01 -15.21
CA SER A 182 -4.89 6.14 -13.88
C SER A 182 -4.63 4.77 -13.25
N VAL A 183 -5.62 3.89 -13.27
CA VAL A 183 -5.50 2.51 -12.74
C VAL A 183 -4.36 1.76 -13.44
N MET A 184 -4.25 1.86 -14.76
CA MET A 184 -3.20 1.17 -15.54
C MET A 184 -1.79 1.73 -15.29
N ARG A 185 -1.67 2.99 -14.87
CA ARG A 185 -0.38 3.64 -14.64
C ARG A 185 0.16 3.37 -13.24
N GLU A 186 -0.68 3.38 -12.24
CA GLU A 186 -0.28 3.40 -10.82
C GLU A 186 -1.00 2.37 -9.94
N GLY A 187 -1.94 1.61 -10.51
CA GLY A 187 -2.68 0.58 -9.77
C GLY A 187 -1.80 -0.61 -9.38
N ILE A 188 -2.11 -1.19 -8.23
CA ILE A 188 -1.50 -2.42 -7.72
C ILE A 188 -2.47 -3.56 -7.98
N GLU A 189 -2.06 -4.48 -8.84
CA GLU A 189 -2.81 -5.69 -9.18
C GLU A 189 -2.91 -6.61 -7.97
N ILE A 190 -4.14 -6.94 -7.58
CA ILE A 190 -4.41 -7.87 -6.49
C ILE A 190 -4.78 -9.24 -7.05
N LEU A 191 -5.66 -9.28 -8.06
CA LEU A 191 -6.11 -10.51 -8.72
C LEU A 191 -6.38 -10.23 -10.19
N GLY A 192 -6.16 -11.24 -11.05
CA GLY A 192 -6.35 -11.15 -12.49
C GLY A 192 -5.11 -10.65 -13.23
N ASP A 193 -5.29 -9.99 -14.37
CA ASP A 193 -4.21 -9.49 -15.23
C ASP A 193 -4.53 -8.09 -15.75
N MET A 194 -3.73 -7.11 -15.40
CA MET A 194 -3.86 -5.72 -15.88
C MET A 194 -3.79 -5.61 -17.42
N ALA A 195 -3.15 -6.57 -18.10
CA ALA A 195 -3.14 -6.61 -19.55
C ALA A 195 -4.55 -6.86 -20.14
N TRP A 196 -5.42 -7.54 -19.39
CA TRP A 196 -6.84 -7.69 -19.76
C TRP A 196 -7.51 -6.30 -19.86
N LEU A 197 -7.36 -5.45 -18.83
CA LEU A 197 -7.91 -4.10 -18.83
C LEU A 197 -7.40 -3.25 -19.99
N ARG A 198 -6.11 -3.35 -20.30
CA ARG A 198 -5.49 -2.66 -21.45
C ARG A 198 -6.09 -3.10 -22.76
N ARG A 199 -6.36 -4.41 -22.93
CA ARG A 199 -7.01 -4.94 -24.14
C ARG A 199 -8.47 -4.50 -24.26
N ALA A 200 -9.24 -4.58 -23.18
CA ALA A 200 -10.64 -4.18 -23.14
C ALA A 200 -10.81 -2.68 -23.47
N SER A 201 -10.06 -1.81 -22.81
CA SER A 201 -10.09 -0.36 -23.07
C SER A 201 -9.70 0.01 -24.52
N ARG A 202 -8.76 -0.72 -25.16
CA ARG A 202 -8.40 -0.50 -26.57
C ARG A 202 -9.50 -0.93 -27.54
N ARG A 203 -10.16 -2.06 -27.27
CA ARG A 203 -11.29 -2.54 -28.09
C ARG A 203 -12.44 -1.54 -28.09
N ALA A 204 -12.76 -0.98 -26.91
CA ALA A 204 -13.79 0.04 -26.80
C ALA A 204 -13.45 1.31 -27.58
N LYS A 205 -12.17 1.77 -27.57
CA LYS A 205 -11.70 2.91 -28.40
C LYS A 205 -11.80 2.66 -29.91
N ALA A 206 -11.67 1.42 -30.35
CA ALA A 206 -11.74 1.07 -31.77
C ALA A 206 -13.17 0.89 -32.28
N ALA A 207 -14.16 0.75 -31.38
CA ALA A 207 -15.58 0.57 -31.70
C ALA A 207 -16.39 1.87 -31.62
N SER A 208 -15.80 2.98 -31.13
CA SER A 208 -16.37 4.33 -31.03
C SER A 208 -15.90 5.20 -32.17
#